data_322f9884d61bc1c2e44426123ecfd85e
#
_entry.id   322f9884d61bc1c2e44426123ecfd85e
#
_cell.length_a   1.000
_cell.length_b   1.000
_cell.length_c   1.000
_cell.angle_alpha   90.00
_cell.angle_beta   90.00
_cell.angle_gamma   90.00
#
_symmetry.space_group_name_H-M   'P 1'
#
loop_
_entity.id
_entity.type
_entity.pdbx_description
1 polymer ?
#
loop_
_entity_poly.entity_id
_entity_poly.type
_entity_poly.pdbx_seq_one_letter_code
_entity_poly.pdbx_strand_id
1 'polypeptide(L)'
;LPENNYTRGLSWNYSEYILGLGYIYEHFNDQDILARMVRGSDYLISRRNDYYDKLTLYVDDQMLPVWPAFEDRWKLHNKAVPFTNHLMTANIMQPIAMTALFLSQSGNRAHQEKARYYIRQLEQTLDKFSFSELWFDKQKNLFIHANTSKLSEIKEVPSYQVGEPVSFNRILMMSSVLYLILKTKEILNLQKNNEKYKTTVSHSINYFKQNVQNIKCNTNKICATWNFGGSNASNKIRTEDIFHGGLVALSLLIIYDNGLDKYNISDNLLHEIGNTYLFKLRKISRDKYQFFEYLDGTGENITEQRQVSNLLWCGLSTINKSIWTDSCSKQLNSKGVSIRDGMFLAMGISIKHQLIRKTYNENKK
;
A
#
# COMPACT_ATOMS: atom_id res chain seq x y z
N LEU A 1 -13.05 -14.13 11.64
CA LEU A 1 -12.54 -12.76 11.51
C LEU A 1 -11.54 -12.49 12.63
N PRO A 2 -10.41 -11.79 12.36
CA PRO A 2 -9.47 -11.41 13.41
C PRO A 2 -10.15 -10.47 14.40
N GLU A 3 -10.19 -10.83 15.67
CA GLU A 3 -10.89 -10.06 16.69
C GLU A 3 -10.25 -8.68 16.92
N ASN A 4 -8.93 -8.59 16.79
CA ASN A 4 -8.13 -7.38 16.92
C ASN A 4 -6.92 -7.41 15.99
N ASN A 5 -6.04 -6.40 16.06
CA ASN A 5 -4.82 -6.34 15.24
C ASN A 5 -3.56 -6.83 15.96
N TYR A 6 -3.67 -7.50 17.09
CA TYR A 6 -2.50 -7.88 17.92
C TYR A 6 -1.47 -8.71 17.15
N THR A 7 -1.93 -9.67 16.35
CA THR A 7 -1.08 -10.46 15.45
C THR A 7 -1.02 -9.89 14.02
N ARG A 8 -1.42 -8.64 13.83
CA ARG A 8 -1.55 -7.98 12.51
C ARG A 8 -2.59 -8.61 11.58
N GLY A 9 -3.48 -9.43 12.09
CA GLY A 9 -4.50 -10.11 11.29
C GLY A 9 -5.44 -9.14 10.57
N LEU A 10 -5.78 -8.00 11.18
CA LEU A 10 -6.58 -6.96 10.54
C LEU A 10 -5.81 -6.27 9.41
N SER A 11 -4.53 -5.90 9.64
CA SER A 11 -3.75 -5.15 8.66
C SER A 11 -3.25 -5.99 7.48
N TRP A 12 -2.91 -7.28 7.69
CA TRP A 12 -2.29 -8.10 6.65
C TRP A 12 -3.19 -9.13 5.98
N ASN A 13 -4.28 -9.52 6.62
CA ASN A 13 -5.17 -10.54 6.07
C ASN A 13 -6.53 -9.95 5.72
N TYR A 14 -7.18 -9.33 6.70
CA TYR A 14 -8.55 -8.90 6.53
C TYR A 14 -8.68 -7.64 5.66
N SER A 15 -7.78 -6.68 5.85
CA SER A 15 -7.73 -5.47 5.00
C SER A 15 -7.40 -5.81 3.54
N GLU A 16 -6.46 -6.73 3.33
CA GLU A 16 -6.11 -7.21 1.98
C GLU A 16 -7.29 -7.93 1.30
N TYR A 17 -8.07 -8.70 2.06
CA TYR A 17 -9.29 -9.31 1.55
C TYR A 17 -10.32 -8.26 1.08
N ILE A 18 -10.56 -7.22 1.88
CA ILE A 18 -11.52 -6.16 1.52
C ILE A 18 -11.00 -5.35 0.32
N LEU A 19 -9.70 -5.08 0.27
CA LEU A 19 -9.06 -4.41 -0.87
C LEU A 19 -9.24 -5.23 -2.16
N GLY A 20 -9.09 -6.55 -2.08
CA GLY A 20 -9.36 -7.47 -3.19
C GLY A 20 -10.80 -7.43 -3.68
N LEU A 21 -11.78 -7.35 -2.76
CA LEU A 21 -13.19 -7.12 -3.14
C LEU A 21 -13.35 -5.80 -3.89
N GLY A 22 -12.59 -4.76 -3.53
CA GLY A 22 -12.62 -3.46 -4.22
C GLY A 22 -12.21 -3.58 -5.69
N TYR A 23 -11.15 -4.32 -6.00
CA TYR A 23 -10.74 -4.56 -7.39
C TYR A 23 -11.76 -5.38 -8.18
N ILE A 24 -12.49 -6.30 -7.53
CA ILE A 24 -13.59 -7.02 -8.17
C ILE A 24 -14.75 -6.06 -8.44
N TYR A 25 -15.13 -5.24 -7.46
CA TYR A 25 -16.21 -4.26 -7.58
C TYR A 25 -15.95 -3.24 -8.70
N GLU A 26 -14.74 -2.71 -8.77
CA GLU A 26 -14.34 -1.76 -9.80
C GLU A 26 -14.59 -2.27 -11.23
N HIS A 27 -14.56 -3.59 -11.41
CA HIS A 27 -14.80 -4.21 -12.71
C HIS A 27 -16.23 -4.60 -12.98
N PHE A 28 -16.86 -5.23 -11.98
CA PHE A 28 -18.14 -5.88 -12.17
C PHE A 28 -19.30 -5.01 -11.70
N ASN A 29 -19.01 -3.97 -10.91
CA ASN A 29 -20.02 -3.08 -10.29
C ASN A 29 -21.12 -3.87 -9.53
N ASP A 30 -20.73 -4.99 -8.91
CA ASP A 30 -21.62 -5.92 -8.21
C ASP A 30 -21.97 -5.37 -6.82
N GLN A 31 -23.26 -5.14 -6.58
CA GLN A 31 -23.75 -4.54 -5.34
C GLN A 31 -23.57 -5.44 -4.12
N ASP A 32 -23.54 -6.76 -4.27
CA ASP A 32 -23.25 -7.70 -3.17
C ASP A 32 -21.79 -7.59 -2.75
N ILE A 33 -20.89 -7.38 -3.70
CA ILE A 33 -19.48 -7.10 -3.42
C ILE A 33 -19.34 -5.78 -2.65
N LEU A 34 -20.01 -4.71 -3.10
CA LEU A 34 -19.99 -3.43 -2.38
C LEU A 34 -20.55 -3.57 -0.96
N ALA A 35 -21.65 -4.30 -0.79
CA ALA A 35 -22.21 -4.57 0.53
C ALA A 35 -21.25 -5.34 1.46
N ARG A 36 -20.46 -6.26 0.90
CA ARG A 36 -19.37 -6.97 1.65
C ARG A 36 -18.25 -6.01 2.05
N MET A 37 -17.84 -5.12 1.16
CA MET A 37 -16.83 -4.08 1.44
C MET A 37 -17.32 -3.15 2.56
N VAL A 38 -18.59 -2.74 2.52
CA VAL A 38 -19.20 -1.90 3.59
C VAL A 38 -19.14 -2.62 4.93
N ARG A 39 -19.61 -3.87 5.01
CA ARG A 39 -19.54 -4.67 6.25
C ARG A 39 -18.10 -4.84 6.76
N GLY A 40 -17.17 -5.06 5.84
CA GLY A 40 -15.75 -5.19 6.16
C GLY A 40 -15.16 -3.88 6.71
N SER A 41 -15.47 -2.75 6.08
CA SER A 41 -15.03 -1.42 6.51
C SER A 41 -15.61 -1.04 7.88
N ASP A 42 -16.90 -1.33 8.12
CA ASP A 42 -17.54 -1.14 9.42
C ASP A 42 -16.87 -1.98 10.49
N TYR A 43 -16.54 -3.23 10.17
CA TYR A 43 -15.80 -4.12 11.08
C TYR A 43 -14.42 -3.55 11.43
N LEU A 44 -13.63 -3.13 10.43
CA LEU A 44 -12.33 -2.52 10.67
C LEU A 44 -12.43 -1.29 11.59
N ILE A 45 -13.39 -0.40 11.36
CA ILE A 45 -13.61 0.78 12.20
C ILE A 45 -14.02 0.38 13.61
N SER A 46 -14.90 -0.63 13.77
CA SER A 46 -15.33 -1.09 15.10
C SER A 46 -14.19 -1.69 15.94
N ARG A 47 -13.09 -2.10 15.29
CA ARG A 47 -11.88 -2.65 15.93
C ARG A 47 -10.77 -1.62 16.12
N ARG A 48 -11.03 -0.36 15.83
CA ARG A 48 -10.10 0.73 16.11
C ARG A 48 -9.97 0.95 17.62
N ASN A 49 -8.78 1.29 18.08
CA ASN A 49 -8.40 1.32 19.49
C ASN A 49 -9.33 2.19 20.35
N ASP A 50 -9.80 3.33 19.83
CA ASP A 50 -10.70 4.23 20.55
C ASP A 50 -12.13 3.65 20.77
N TYR A 51 -12.52 2.66 19.95
CA TYR A 51 -13.78 1.94 20.09
C TYR A 51 -13.64 0.62 20.85
N TYR A 52 -12.55 -0.12 20.62
CA TYR A 52 -12.45 -1.50 21.08
C TYR A 52 -11.50 -1.68 22.27
N ASP A 53 -10.20 -1.53 22.07
CA ASP A 53 -9.20 -1.92 23.08
C ASP A 53 -8.93 -0.81 24.11
N LYS A 54 -9.04 0.46 23.70
CA LYS A 54 -8.79 1.65 24.52
C LYS A 54 -7.43 1.67 25.20
N LEU A 55 -6.41 1.17 24.49
CA LEU A 55 -5.04 1.04 24.99
C LEU A 55 -4.28 2.36 24.85
N THR A 56 -3.46 2.66 25.83
CA THR A 56 -2.43 3.69 25.73
C THR A 56 -1.25 3.12 24.91
N LEU A 57 -0.91 3.74 23.79
CA LEU A 57 0.22 3.33 22.99
C LEU A 57 1.52 3.72 23.69
N TYR A 58 2.52 2.82 23.66
CA TYR A 58 3.76 3.05 24.38
C TYR A 58 4.53 4.29 23.88
N VAL A 59 4.62 4.44 22.56
CA VAL A 59 5.38 5.54 21.94
C VAL A 59 4.69 6.90 22.10
N ASP A 60 3.37 6.91 22.05
CA ASP A 60 2.56 8.12 21.99
C ASP A 60 2.08 8.59 23.37
N ASP A 61 2.15 7.75 24.41
CA ASP A 61 1.59 7.98 25.76
C ASP A 61 0.10 8.32 25.77
N GLN A 62 -0.63 7.95 24.75
CA GLN A 62 -2.06 8.25 24.64
C GLN A 62 -2.82 7.18 23.86
N MET A 63 -4.13 7.17 24.06
CA MET A 63 -5.04 6.38 23.28
C MET A 63 -5.31 7.09 21.94
N LEU A 64 -4.90 6.47 20.83
CA LEU A 64 -5.09 7.00 19.49
C LEU A 64 -6.14 6.20 18.70
N PRO A 65 -6.84 6.83 17.72
CA PRO A 65 -7.77 6.15 16.82
C PRO A 65 -7.02 5.39 15.72
N VAL A 66 -6.29 4.34 16.11
CA VAL A 66 -5.47 3.45 15.27
C VAL A 66 -5.74 1.99 15.61
N TRP A 67 -5.00 1.07 15.00
CA TRP A 67 -5.12 -0.38 15.24
C TRP A 67 -3.78 -0.93 15.77
N PRO A 68 -3.58 -0.93 17.09
CA PRO A 68 -2.33 -1.38 17.68
C PRO A 68 -2.10 -2.88 17.47
N ALA A 69 -0.84 -3.24 17.36
CA ALA A 69 -0.40 -4.62 17.35
C ALA A 69 0.56 -4.88 18.52
N PHE A 70 0.62 -6.16 18.97
CA PHE A 70 1.53 -6.67 19.98
C PHE A 70 2.37 -7.76 19.34
N GLU A 71 3.57 -7.42 18.90
CA GLU A 71 4.48 -8.39 18.31
C GLU A 71 5.70 -8.62 19.17
N ASP A 72 6.24 -9.82 19.08
CA ASP A 72 7.45 -10.19 19.79
C ASP A 72 8.66 -9.30 19.47
N ARG A 73 8.66 -8.66 18.31
CA ARG A 73 9.70 -7.71 17.93
C ARG A 73 9.54 -6.33 18.56
N TRP A 74 8.34 -5.99 19.05
CA TRP A 74 8.10 -4.72 19.74
C TRP A 74 8.01 -4.93 21.22
N LYS A 75 9.16 -5.21 21.82
CA LYS A 75 9.31 -5.51 23.25
C LYS A 75 10.10 -4.43 23.97
N LEU A 76 9.56 -4.03 25.10
CA LEU A 76 10.25 -3.31 26.15
C LEU A 76 10.51 -4.28 27.29
N HIS A 77 11.76 -4.46 27.70
CA HIS A 77 12.14 -5.41 28.79
C HIS A 77 11.50 -6.80 28.61
N ASN A 78 11.54 -7.36 27.40
CA ASN A 78 10.95 -8.65 27.03
C ASN A 78 9.42 -8.76 27.09
N LYS A 79 8.69 -7.66 27.30
CA LYS A 79 7.23 -7.63 27.22
C LYS A 79 6.81 -6.91 25.94
N ALA A 80 5.89 -7.51 25.18
CA ALA A 80 5.30 -6.86 24.02
C ALA A 80 4.53 -5.60 24.47
N VAL A 81 4.70 -4.50 23.73
CA VAL A 81 4.01 -3.23 23.98
C VAL A 81 3.05 -2.90 22.85
N PRO A 82 1.92 -2.21 23.14
CA PRO A 82 1.01 -1.77 22.09
C PRO A 82 1.69 -0.74 21.20
N PHE A 83 1.84 -1.06 19.94
CA PHE A 83 2.55 -0.25 18.95
C PHE A 83 1.81 -0.22 17.62
N THR A 84 1.93 0.88 16.90
CA THR A 84 1.46 0.99 15.52
C THR A 84 2.51 1.72 14.67
N ASN A 85 2.35 1.67 13.36
CA ASN A 85 3.15 2.43 12.41
C ASN A 85 2.34 2.77 11.16
N HIS A 86 2.88 3.63 10.31
CA HIS A 86 2.21 4.08 9.09
C HIS A 86 1.82 2.93 8.15
N LEU A 87 2.63 1.87 8.02
CA LEU A 87 2.34 0.75 7.13
C LEU A 87 1.08 -0.02 7.56
N MET A 88 1.01 -0.40 8.84
CA MET A 88 -0.15 -1.13 9.37
C MET A 88 -1.41 -0.27 9.31
N THR A 89 -1.29 1.00 9.68
CA THR A 89 -2.40 1.95 9.65
C THR A 89 -2.87 2.17 8.21
N ALA A 90 -1.96 2.37 7.26
CA ALA A 90 -2.30 2.55 5.84
C ALA A 90 -2.98 1.31 5.25
N ASN A 91 -2.49 0.10 5.56
CA ASN A 91 -3.10 -1.15 5.12
C ASN A 91 -4.58 -1.27 5.52
N ILE A 92 -4.92 -0.79 6.73
CA ILE A 92 -6.31 -0.83 7.20
C ILE A 92 -7.12 0.32 6.61
N MET A 93 -6.55 1.51 6.52
CA MET A 93 -7.25 2.68 5.99
C MET A 93 -7.55 2.58 4.48
N GLN A 94 -6.69 1.93 3.71
CA GLN A 94 -6.79 1.86 2.24
C GLN A 94 -8.10 1.22 1.76
N PRO A 95 -8.52 0.02 2.21
CA PRO A 95 -9.79 -0.56 1.81
C PRO A 95 -11.01 0.25 2.30
N ILE A 96 -10.92 0.91 3.46
CA ILE A 96 -11.99 1.80 3.95
C ILE A 96 -12.11 3.01 3.03
N ALA A 97 -10.98 3.62 2.62
CA ALA A 97 -10.96 4.76 1.70
C ALA A 97 -11.48 4.37 0.30
N MET A 98 -11.11 3.19 -0.21
CA MET A 98 -11.63 2.65 -1.46
C MET A 98 -13.13 2.39 -1.39
N THR A 99 -13.64 1.84 -0.29
CA THR A 99 -15.08 1.65 -0.06
C THR A 99 -15.82 2.99 -0.05
N ALA A 100 -15.25 4.01 0.61
CA ALA A 100 -15.81 5.37 0.63
C ALA A 100 -15.88 5.96 -0.78
N LEU A 101 -14.84 5.77 -1.60
CA LEU A 101 -14.82 6.23 -2.98
C LEU A 101 -15.96 5.61 -3.80
N PHE A 102 -16.12 4.30 -3.75
CA PHE A 102 -17.18 3.62 -4.51
C PHE A 102 -18.58 4.00 -4.03
N LEU A 103 -18.78 4.13 -2.73
CA LEU A 103 -20.06 4.62 -2.19
C LEU A 103 -20.36 6.06 -2.64
N SER A 104 -19.37 6.93 -2.74
CA SER A 104 -19.55 8.32 -3.20
C SER A 104 -19.98 8.39 -4.67
N GLN A 105 -19.55 7.44 -5.49
CA GLN A 105 -19.86 7.34 -6.93
C GLN A 105 -21.25 6.79 -7.23
N SER A 106 -21.91 6.14 -6.28
CA SER A 106 -23.15 5.39 -6.52
C SER A 106 -24.40 6.25 -6.82
N GLY A 107 -24.34 7.57 -6.62
CA GLY A 107 -25.51 8.45 -6.74
C GLY A 107 -26.58 8.27 -5.64
N ASN A 108 -26.47 7.25 -4.79
CA ASN A 108 -27.39 6.97 -3.69
C ASN A 108 -27.05 7.81 -2.46
N ARG A 109 -28.05 8.57 -1.94
CA ARG A 109 -27.85 9.46 -0.78
C ARG A 109 -27.37 8.71 0.48
N ALA A 110 -27.92 7.53 0.77
CA ALA A 110 -27.48 6.74 1.94
C ALA A 110 -26.04 6.27 1.79
N HIS A 111 -25.60 5.89 0.58
CA HIS A 111 -24.23 5.56 0.28
C HIS A 111 -23.30 6.77 0.46
N GLN A 112 -23.70 7.95 -0.04
CA GLN A 112 -22.91 9.17 0.13
C GLN A 112 -22.76 9.57 1.61
N GLU A 113 -23.81 9.45 2.42
CA GLU A 113 -23.73 9.68 3.86
C GLU A 113 -22.79 8.67 4.55
N LYS A 114 -22.83 7.41 4.14
CA LYS A 114 -21.91 6.39 4.63
C LYS A 114 -20.45 6.69 4.21
N ALA A 115 -20.22 7.16 2.99
CA ALA A 115 -18.91 7.61 2.51
C ALA A 115 -18.41 8.79 3.37
N ARG A 116 -19.26 9.79 3.67
CA ARG A 116 -18.93 10.91 4.58
C ARG A 116 -18.56 10.42 5.97
N TYR A 117 -19.26 9.42 6.49
CA TYR A 117 -18.90 8.80 7.78
C TYR A 117 -17.50 8.18 7.72
N TYR A 118 -17.18 7.39 6.68
CA TYR A 118 -15.85 6.79 6.54
C TYR A 118 -14.75 7.83 6.43
N ILE A 119 -14.95 8.88 5.63
CA ILE A 119 -13.98 9.98 5.53
C ILE A 119 -13.71 10.61 6.89
N ARG A 120 -14.76 10.91 7.69
CA ARG A 120 -14.57 11.45 9.05
C ARG A 120 -13.76 10.52 9.95
N GLN A 121 -14.00 9.19 9.88
CA GLN A 121 -13.24 8.21 10.66
C GLN A 121 -11.77 8.17 10.26
N LEU A 122 -11.49 8.20 8.96
CA LEU A 122 -10.13 8.23 8.43
C LEU A 122 -9.41 9.54 8.77
N GLU A 123 -10.07 10.69 8.67
CA GLU A 123 -9.50 11.99 9.04
C GLU A 123 -9.17 12.06 10.53
N GLN A 124 -9.95 11.44 11.42
CA GLN A 124 -9.61 11.35 12.84
C GLN A 124 -8.29 10.60 13.07
N THR A 125 -8.09 9.46 12.37
CA THR A 125 -6.83 8.71 12.43
C THR A 125 -5.67 9.55 11.88
N LEU A 126 -5.86 10.21 10.73
CA LEU A 126 -4.85 11.06 10.12
C LEU A 126 -4.45 12.21 11.03
N ASP A 127 -5.41 12.95 11.58
CA ASP A 127 -5.15 14.14 12.39
C ASP A 127 -4.48 13.79 13.73
N LYS A 128 -4.92 12.69 14.38
CA LYS A 128 -4.43 12.31 15.70
C LYS A 128 -3.12 11.51 15.67
N PHE A 129 -2.89 10.74 14.62
CA PHE A 129 -1.71 9.89 14.47
C PHE A 129 -0.79 10.39 13.35
N SER A 130 -1.17 10.19 12.10
CA SER A 130 -0.25 10.30 10.95
C SER A 130 0.29 11.70 10.73
N PHE A 131 -0.46 12.74 11.07
CA PHE A 131 -0.07 14.15 10.96
C PHE A 131 0.25 14.80 12.31
N SER A 132 0.38 14.04 13.38
CA SER A 132 0.88 14.57 14.63
C SER A 132 2.36 14.95 14.51
N GLU A 133 2.84 15.85 15.34
CA GLU A 133 4.25 16.28 15.35
C GLU A 133 5.23 15.13 15.66
N LEU A 134 4.71 14.09 16.29
CA LEU A 134 5.49 12.89 16.61
C LEU A 134 5.79 12.04 15.34
N TRP A 135 4.86 12.03 14.37
CA TRP A 135 4.88 11.11 13.24
C TRP A 135 4.97 11.80 11.87
N PHE A 136 5.04 13.14 11.84
CA PHE A 136 5.06 13.91 10.61
C PHE A 136 6.00 15.11 10.69
N ASP A 137 6.94 15.20 9.77
CA ASP A 137 7.81 16.35 9.58
C ASP A 137 7.08 17.42 8.75
N LYS A 138 6.62 18.49 9.40
CA LYS A 138 5.89 19.59 8.74
C LYS A 138 6.76 20.38 7.77
N GLN A 139 8.09 20.45 7.98
CA GLN A 139 9.00 21.19 7.11
C GLN A 139 9.24 20.43 5.81
N LYS A 140 9.45 19.13 5.90
CA LYS A 140 9.66 18.24 4.75
C LYS A 140 8.35 17.75 4.12
N ASN A 141 7.20 17.95 4.78
CA ASN A 141 5.89 17.35 4.40
C ASN A 141 5.98 15.84 4.18
N LEU A 142 6.65 15.13 5.08
CA LEU A 142 6.88 13.69 5.00
C LEU A 142 6.49 12.98 6.29
N PHE A 143 6.01 11.75 6.13
CA PHE A 143 5.83 10.83 7.25
C PHE A 143 7.18 10.35 7.77
N ILE A 144 7.36 10.38 9.09
CA ILE A 144 8.59 10.01 9.77
C ILE A 144 8.34 8.89 10.76
N HIS A 145 9.39 8.20 11.17
CA HIS A 145 9.37 7.39 12.38
C HIS A 145 9.17 8.32 13.59
N ALA A 146 8.47 7.82 14.61
CA ALA A 146 8.15 8.64 15.78
C ALA A 146 9.39 9.39 16.30
N ASN A 147 9.28 10.70 16.41
CA ASN A 147 10.35 11.58 16.87
C ASN A 147 10.40 11.63 18.40
N THR A 148 10.72 10.49 19.00
CA THR A 148 10.86 10.32 20.45
C THR A 148 11.89 9.25 20.80
N SER A 149 12.63 9.42 21.90
CA SER A 149 13.58 8.43 22.42
C SER A 149 12.92 7.09 22.76
N LYS A 150 11.64 7.08 23.14
CA LYS A 150 10.88 5.84 23.39
C LYS A 150 10.89 4.86 22.24
N LEU A 151 10.93 5.36 21.00
CA LEU A 151 11.02 4.49 19.82
C LEU A 151 12.30 3.63 19.85
N SER A 152 13.44 4.20 20.28
CA SER A 152 14.71 3.47 20.36
C SER A 152 14.78 2.49 21.54
N GLU A 153 13.89 2.58 22.52
CA GLU A 153 13.80 1.62 23.62
C GLU A 153 13.14 0.29 23.19
N ILE A 154 12.40 0.29 22.08
CA ILE A 154 11.78 -0.91 21.51
C ILE A 154 12.86 -1.72 20.81
N LYS A 155 13.03 -2.98 21.20
CA LYS A 155 14.16 -3.85 20.83
C LYS A 155 14.54 -3.90 19.34
N GLU A 156 13.57 -3.81 18.44
CA GLU A 156 13.81 -3.98 17.00
C GLU A 156 13.70 -2.70 16.18
N VAL A 157 13.59 -1.56 16.85
CA VAL A 157 13.58 -0.26 16.17
C VAL A 157 14.93 0.43 16.41
N PRO A 158 15.83 0.44 15.41
CA PRO A 158 17.13 1.09 15.56
C PRO A 158 16.98 2.58 15.86
N SER A 159 17.82 3.12 16.76
CA SER A 159 17.78 4.54 17.18
C SER A 159 17.93 5.53 16.03
N TYR A 160 18.64 5.16 14.95
CA TYR A 160 18.82 6.02 13.79
C TYR A 160 17.53 6.24 12.97
N GLN A 161 16.45 5.49 13.26
CA GLN A 161 15.15 5.69 12.62
C GLN A 161 14.32 6.79 13.31
N VAL A 162 14.69 7.22 14.51
CA VAL A 162 13.95 8.25 15.27
C VAL A 162 13.94 9.57 14.50
N GLY A 163 12.75 10.07 14.16
CA GLY A 163 12.56 11.31 13.43
C GLY A 163 12.96 11.28 11.94
N GLU A 164 13.47 10.14 11.44
CA GLU A 164 13.84 9.99 10.03
C GLU A 164 12.62 9.62 9.17
N PRO A 165 12.63 9.94 7.87
CA PRO A 165 11.58 9.53 6.95
C PRO A 165 11.37 8.01 7.01
N VAL A 166 10.11 7.58 7.05
CA VAL A 166 9.77 6.16 6.96
C VAL A 166 10.09 5.60 5.56
N SER A 167 10.18 4.28 5.43
CA SER A 167 10.45 3.62 4.14
C SER A 167 9.41 3.98 3.07
N PHE A 168 9.80 3.90 1.79
CA PHE A 168 8.96 4.32 0.66
C PHE A 168 7.62 3.58 0.59
N ASN A 169 7.58 2.30 0.91
CA ASN A 169 6.32 1.56 0.99
C ASN A 169 5.34 2.19 1.99
N ARG A 170 5.82 2.69 3.13
CA ARG A 170 4.97 3.37 4.14
C ARG A 170 4.52 4.74 3.67
N ILE A 171 5.45 5.53 3.11
CA ILE A 171 5.15 6.88 2.58
C ILE A 171 4.11 6.78 1.48
N LEU A 172 4.32 5.90 0.49
CA LEU A 172 3.46 5.83 -0.68
C LEU A 172 2.12 5.14 -0.38
N MET A 173 2.07 4.17 0.53
CA MET A 173 0.80 3.62 0.98
C MET A 173 -0.06 4.64 1.71
N MET A 174 0.52 5.45 2.60
CA MET A 174 -0.21 6.57 3.22
C MET A 174 -0.66 7.59 2.16
N SER A 175 0.21 7.87 1.17
CA SER A 175 -0.14 8.78 0.06
C SER A 175 -1.29 8.25 -0.80
N SER A 176 -1.36 6.94 -1.05
CA SER A 176 -2.49 6.33 -1.76
C SER A 176 -3.80 6.43 -0.97
N VAL A 177 -3.74 6.30 0.35
CA VAL A 177 -4.91 6.55 1.23
C VAL A 177 -5.36 8.01 1.12
N LEU A 178 -4.43 8.97 1.23
CA LEU A 178 -4.74 10.40 1.08
C LEU A 178 -5.36 10.71 -0.29
N TYR A 179 -4.84 10.09 -1.35
CA TYR A 179 -5.37 10.23 -2.70
C TYR A 179 -6.81 9.72 -2.81
N LEU A 180 -7.13 8.54 -2.30
CA LEU A 180 -8.49 7.99 -2.30
C LEU A 180 -9.45 8.87 -1.50
N ILE A 181 -9.00 9.42 -0.35
CA ILE A 181 -9.76 10.38 0.44
C ILE A 181 -10.03 11.65 -0.38
N LEU A 182 -9.02 12.22 -1.06
CA LEU A 182 -9.16 13.41 -1.89
C LEU A 182 -10.17 13.20 -3.02
N LYS A 183 -10.12 12.06 -3.72
CA LYS A 183 -11.08 11.70 -4.78
C LYS A 183 -12.51 11.62 -4.23
N THR A 184 -12.68 10.95 -3.09
CA THR A 184 -13.98 10.85 -2.42
C THR A 184 -14.52 12.24 -2.03
N LYS A 185 -13.66 13.09 -1.47
CA LYS A 185 -14.02 14.44 -1.06
C LYS A 185 -14.35 15.36 -2.23
N GLU A 186 -13.68 15.20 -3.37
CA GLU A 186 -13.98 15.90 -4.61
C GLU A 186 -15.42 15.58 -5.07
N ILE A 187 -15.80 14.31 -5.11
CA ILE A 187 -17.17 13.86 -5.47
C ILE A 187 -18.21 14.37 -4.47
N LEU A 188 -17.90 14.37 -3.18
CA LEU A 188 -18.81 14.79 -2.12
C LEU A 188 -18.78 16.30 -1.83
N ASN A 189 -18.02 17.10 -2.58
CA ASN A 189 -17.83 18.54 -2.39
C ASN A 189 -17.34 18.92 -0.98
N LEU A 190 -16.40 18.17 -0.42
CA LEU A 190 -15.79 18.41 0.89
C LEU A 190 -14.42 19.06 0.73
N GLN A 191 -14.17 20.22 1.41
CA GLN A 191 -12.95 21.02 1.19
C GLN A 191 -11.91 20.95 2.31
N LYS A 192 -12.33 20.59 3.54
CA LYS A 192 -11.42 20.55 4.71
C LYS A 192 -10.15 19.72 4.41
N ASN A 193 -8.98 20.20 4.79
CA ASN A 193 -7.67 19.52 4.67
C ASN A 193 -7.20 19.18 3.22
N ASN A 194 -7.92 19.53 2.16
CA ASN A 194 -7.58 19.07 0.81
C ASN A 194 -6.19 19.55 0.37
N GLU A 195 -5.81 20.79 0.64
CA GLU A 195 -4.49 21.31 0.25
C GLU A 195 -3.36 20.62 1.02
N LYS A 196 -3.52 20.35 2.31
CA LYS A 196 -2.55 19.59 3.10
C LYS A 196 -2.32 18.20 2.50
N TYR A 197 -3.40 17.50 2.14
CA TYR A 197 -3.31 16.14 1.59
C TYR A 197 -2.67 16.15 0.20
N LYS A 198 -3.06 17.08 -0.69
CA LYS A 198 -2.45 17.23 -2.02
C LYS A 198 -0.95 17.51 -1.93
N THR A 199 -0.56 18.44 -1.06
CA THR A 199 0.84 18.79 -0.83
C THR A 199 1.63 17.58 -0.33
N THR A 200 1.09 16.83 0.66
CA THR A 200 1.77 15.65 1.19
C THR A 200 1.93 14.56 0.13
N VAL A 201 0.90 14.28 -0.69
CA VAL A 201 1.00 13.31 -1.79
C VAL A 201 2.07 13.74 -2.79
N SER A 202 2.06 15.01 -3.22
CA SER A 202 3.06 15.56 -4.17
C SER A 202 4.48 15.46 -3.63
N HIS A 203 4.70 15.84 -2.37
CA HIS A 203 6.02 15.75 -1.74
C HIS A 203 6.49 14.31 -1.58
N SER A 204 5.62 13.40 -1.19
CA SER A 204 5.92 11.97 -1.07
C SER A 204 6.39 11.36 -2.40
N ILE A 205 5.70 11.67 -3.49
CA ILE A 205 6.05 11.19 -4.83
C ILE A 205 7.37 11.80 -5.29
N ASN A 206 7.57 13.12 -5.10
CA ASN A 206 8.81 13.79 -5.46
C ASN A 206 10.00 13.24 -4.65
N TYR A 207 9.81 13.00 -3.35
CA TYR A 207 10.83 12.39 -2.50
C TYR A 207 11.20 10.98 -2.98
N PHE A 208 10.21 10.15 -3.35
CA PHE A 208 10.47 8.85 -3.95
C PHE A 208 11.27 8.98 -5.26
N LYS A 209 10.83 9.84 -6.20
CA LYS A 209 11.49 10.04 -7.50
C LYS A 209 12.96 10.50 -7.37
N GLN A 210 13.26 11.34 -6.39
CA GLN A 210 14.63 11.80 -6.13
C GLN A 210 15.55 10.68 -5.61
N ASN A 211 14.99 9.60 -5.10
CA ASN A 211 15.72 8.47 -4.54
C ASN A 211 15.67 7.19 -5.41
N VAL A 212 14.96 7.24 -6.53
CA VAL A 212 14.97 6.18 -7.53
C VAL A 212 16.26 6.25 -8.33
N GLN A 213 16.88 5.10 -8.53
CA GLN A 213 18.07 4.92 -9.34
C GLN A 213 17.68 4.22 -10.64
N ASN A 214 17.97 4.87 -11.75
CA ASN A 214 17.77 4.30 -13.07
C ASN A 214 19.01 3.54 -13.49
N ILE A 215 18.88 2.21 -13.63
CA ILE A 215 19.98 1.31 -14.00
C ILE A 215 19.65 0.60 -15.32
N LYS A 216 20.68 0.33 -16.11
CA LYS A 216 20.52 -0.50 -17.30
C LYS A 216 20.32 -1.96 -16.88
N CYS A 217 19.19 -2.56 -17.23
CA CYS A 217 18.86 -3.93 -16.84
C CYS A 217 18.84 -4.92 -18.01
N ASN A 218 18.80 -4.44 -19.24
CA ASN A 218 18.95 -5.19 -20.48
C ASN A 218 19.49 -4.25 -21.55
N THR A 219 19.86 -4.76 -22.74
CA THR A 219 20.49 -3.99 -23.83
C THR A 219 19.80 -2.66 -24.13
N ASN A 220 18.47 -2.64 -24.08
CA ASN A 220 17.66 -1.46 -24.41
C ASN A 220 16.60 -1.11 -23.35
N LYS A 221 16.76 -1.59 -22.10
CA LYS A 221 15.77 -1.36 -21.04
C LYS A 221 16.42 -0.70 -19.84
N ILE A 222 15.70 0.29 -19.29
CA ILE A 222 16.02 0.93 -18.03
C ILE A 222 15.11 0.33 -16.96
N CYS A 223 15.68 0.03 -15.80
CA CYS A 223 15.01 -0.41 -14.59
C CYS A 223 15.08 0.69 -13.54
N ALA A 224 14.02 0.83 -12.76
CA ALA A 224 13.99 1.68 -11.58
C ALA A 224 14.24 0.84 -10.32
N THR A 225 15.25 1.18 -9.54
CA THR A 225 15.55 0.55 -8.24
C THR A 225 15.63 1.62 -7.16
N TRP A 226 15.46 1.23 -5.91
CA TRP A 226 15.56 2.13 -4.76
C TRP A 226 15.97 1.35 -3.51
N ASN A 227 16.42 2.08 -2.50
CA ASN A 227 16.85 1.50 -1.25
C ASN A 227 15.69 1.39 -0.25
N PHE A 228 15.77 0.37 0.61
CA PHE A 228 14.88 0.24 1.76
C PHE A 228 15.17 1.36 2.77
N GLY A 229 14.18 2.19 3.02
CA GLY A 229 14.32 3.35 3.89
C GLY A 229 14.83 4.58 3.14
N GLY A 230 14.02 5.63 3.17
CA GLY A 230 14.27 6.89 2.44
C GLY A 230 15.45 7.72 2.95
N SER A 231 16.23 7.29 3.93
CA SER A 231 17.40 8.03 4.40
C SER A 231 18.70 7.29 4.10
N ASN A 232 19.70 8.05 3.63
CA ASN A 232 21.08 7.57 3.48
C ASN A 232 21.80 7.42 4.85
N ALA A 233 21.08 7.52 5.96
CA ALA A 233 21.65 7.63 7.31
C ALA A 233 22.23 6.30 7.85
N SER A 234 21.93 5.17 7.25
CA SER A 234 22.55 3.90 7.68
C SER A 234 23.70 3.50 6.75
N ASN A 235 24.86 3.17 7.32
CA ASN A 235 25.99 2.58 6.59
C ASN A 235 25.66 1.20 5.95
N LYS A 236 24.43 0.72 6.09
CA LYS A 236 23.90 -0.50 5.45
C LYS A 236 22.76 -0.10 4.52
N ILE A 237 23.11 0.57 3.42
CA ILE A 237 22.16 0.82 2.32
C ILE A 237 21.82 -0.55 1.74
N ARG A 238 20.59 -0.99 1.98
CA ARG A 238 20.03 -2.22 1.42
C ARG A 238 19.04 -1.84 0.35
N THR A 239 19.16 -2.45 -0.81
CA THR A 239 18.14 -2.35 -1.86
C THR A 239 16.80 -2.86 -1.33
N GLU A 240 15.69 -2.27 -1.76
CA GLU A 240 14.33 -2.67 -1.40
C GLU A 240 14.08 -4.14 -1.74
N ASP A 241 13.32 -4.83 -0.93
CA ASP A 241 12.92 -6.21 -1.23
C ASP A 241 11.67 -6.25 -2.14
N ILE A 242 11.45 -7.41 -2.74
CA ILE A 242 10.38 -7.62 -3.72
C ILE A 242 8.98 -7.37 -3.15
N PHE A 243 8.74 -7.69 -1.87
CA PHE A 243 7.43 -7.51 -1.25
C PHE A 243 7.13 -6.03 -1.02
N HIS A 244 8.04 -5.31 -0.37
CA HIS A 244 7.89 -3.89 -0.11
C HIS A 244 7.91 -3.07 -1.41
N GLY A 245 8.73 -3.48 -2.39
CA GLY A 245 8.72 -2.91 -3.73
C GLY A 245 7.37 -3.09 -4.44
N GLY A 246 6.72 -4.23 -4.26
CA GLY A 246 5.35 -4.46 -4.76
C GLY A 246 4.31 -3.53 -4.14
N LEU A 247 4.41 -3.22 -2.84
CA LEU A 247 3.55 -2.23 -2.18
C LEU A 247 3.78 -0.81 -2.72
N VAL A 248 5.02 -0.45 -3.03
CA VAL A 248 5.36 0.82 -3.71
C VAL A 248 4.69 0.88 -5.07
N ALA A 249 4.86 -0.16 -5.91
CA ALA A 249 4.26 -0.23 -7.24
C ALA A 249 2.73 -0.11 -7.20
N LEU A 250 2.08 -0.85 -6.30
CA LEU A 250 0.63 -0.80 -6.11
C LEU A 250 0.16 0.60 -5.68
N SER A 251 0.86 1.22 -4.74
CA SER A 251 0.51 2.56 -4.25
C SER A 251 0.63 3.63 -5.35
N LEU A 252 1.67 3.56 -6.16
CA LEU A 252 1.84 4.45 -7.31
C LEU A 252 0.74 4.25 -8.35
N LEU A 253 0.33 3.01 -8.62
CA LEU A 253 -0.79 2.72 -9.53
C LEU A 253 -2.12 3.28 -9.04
N ILE A 254 -2.41 3.19 -7.73
CA ILE A 254 -3.63 3.78 -7.14
C ILE A 254 -3.63 5.31 -7.33
N ILE A 255 -2.48 5.96 -7.21
CA ILE A 255 -2.36 7.41 -7.37
C ILE A 255 -2.35 7.81 -8.86
N TYR A 256 -1.87 6.96 -9.74
CA TYR A 256 -1.75 7.17 -11.19
C TYR A 256 -3.09 7.08 -11.93
N ASP A 257 -4.16 7.45 -11.42
CA ASP A 257 -5.52 7.35 -11.93
C ASP A 257 -5.65 7.66 -13.45
N ASN A 258 -5.66 6.59 -14.27
CA ASN A 258 -6.02 6.63 -15.71
C ASN A 258 -5.25 7.63 -16.59
N GLY A 259 -3.96 7.85 -16.34
CA GLY A 259 -3.10 8.69 -17.18
C GLY A 259 -3.24 10.20 -16.93
N LEU A 260 -3.96 10.61 -15.90
CA LEU A 260 -3.96 12.00 -15.46
C LEU A 260 -2.76 12.22 -14.54
N ASP A 261 -1.70 12.78 -15.09
CA ASP A 261 -0.44 13.08 -14.37
C ASP A 261 -0.60 14.24 -13.35
N LYS A 262 -1.61 14.11 -12.48
CA LYS A 262 -1.92 15.13 -11.47
C LYS A 262 -0.80 15.27 -10.42
N TYR A 263 0.02 14.22 -10.26
CA TYR A 263 1.09 14.14 -9.27
C TYR A 263 2.45 13.82 -9.87
N ASN A 264 2.65 14.06 -11.18
CA ASN A 264 3.92 13.81 -11.88
C ASN A 264 4.40 12.33 -11.82
N ILE A 265 3.50 11.36 -11.77
CA ILE A 265 3.83 9.96 -11.99
C ILE A 265 3.77 9.71 -13.50
N SER A 266 4.93 9.55 -14.14
CA SER A 266 4.98 9.33 -15.58
C SER A 266 4.81 7.85 -15.93
N ASP A 267 4.26 7.56 -17.13
CA ASP A 267 4.25 6.23 -17.73
C ASP A 267 5.65 5.61 -17.73
N ASN A 268 6.68 6.43 -18.04
CA ASN A 268 8.07 5.96 -18.07
C ASN A 268 8.52 5.41 -16.72
N LEU A 269 8.24 6.10 -15.61
CA LEU A 269 8.57 5.61 -14.27
C LEU A 269 7.91 4.25 -14.00
N LEU A 270 6.62 4.12 -14.31
CA LEU A 270 5.89 2.87 -14.11
C LEU A 270 6.40 1.75 -15.04
N HIS A 271 6.78 2.08 -16.27
CA HIS A 271 7.45 1.14 -17.17
C HIS A 271 8.82 0.69 -16.65
N GLU A 272 9.62 1.60 -16.12
CA GLU A 272 10.95 1.30 -15.54
C GLU A 272 10.82 0.42 -14.29
N ILE A 273 9.83 0.68 -13.42
CA ILE A 273 9.48 -0.18 -12.29
C ILE A 273 9.03 -1.57 -12.79
N GLY A 274 8.20 -1.63 -13.82
CA GLY A 274 7.78 -2.89 -14.45
C GLY A 274 8.96 -3.68 -15.06
N ASN A 275 9.92 -2.98 -15.66
CA ASN A 275 11.16 -3.58 -16.16
C ASN A 275 12.00 -4.19 -15.02
N THR A 276 12.04 -3.55 -13.84
CA THR A 276 12.71 -4.11 -12.66
C THR A 276 12.14 -5.48 -12.30
N TYR A 277 10.82 -5.60 -12.28
CA TYR A 277 10.17 -6.88 -12.06
C TYR A 277 10.55 -7.94 -13.11
N LEU A 278 10.49 -7.58 -14.39
CA LEU A 278 10.73 -8.52 -15.49
C LEU A 278 12.19 -8.93 -15.65
N PHE A 279 13.14 -8.02 -15.44
CA PHE A 279 14.55 -8.21 -15.82
C PHE A 279 15.52 -8.30 -14.64
N LYS A 280 15.12 -7.89 -13.43
CA LYS A 280 15.94 -7.97 -12.22
C LYS A 280 15.40 -8.98 -11.22
N LEU A 281 14.12 -8.91 -10.91
CA LEU A 281 13.54 -9.78 -9.89
C LEU A 281 13.26 -11.18 -10.40
N ARG A 282 12.89 -11.33 -11.66
CA ARG A 282 12.50 -12.61 -12.25
C ARG A 282 13.68 -13.32 -12.91
N LYS A 283 13.88 -14.58 -12.57
CA LYS A 283 14.81 -15.50 -13.26
C LYS A 283 14.03 -16.67 -13.83
N ILE A 284 14.23 -16.97 -15.09
CA ILE A 284 13.67 -18.16 -15.76
C ILE A 284 14.75 -19.25 -15.70
N SER A 285 14.42 -20.39 -15.07
CA SER A 285 15.29 -21.56 -15.01
C SER A 285 14.45 -22.81 -15.29
N ARG A 286 14.72 -23.51 -16.41
CA ARG A 286 14.07 -24.79 -16.79
C ARG A 286 12.54 -24.77 -16.60
N ASP A 287 11.87 -23.78 -17.21
CA ASP A 287 10.41 -23.56 -17.15
C ASP A 287 9.83 -23.23 -15.76
N LYS A 288 10.67 -22.99 -14.76
CA LYS A 288 10.26 -22.50 -13.45
C LYS A 288 10.68 -21.04 -13.26
N TYR A 289 9.74 -20.25 -12.70
CA TYR A 289 10.06 -18.90 -12.28
C TYR A 289 10.69 -18.95 -10.90
N GLN A 290 11.85 -18.31 -10.79
CA GLN A 290 12.52 -18.00 -9.53
C GLN A 290 12.54 -16.48 -9.39
N PHE A 291 12.49 -15.98 -8.18
CA PHE A 291 12.53 -14.55 -7.92
C PHE A 291 13.66 -14.23 -6.94
N PHE A 292 14.38 -13.18 -7.23
CA PHE A 292 15.37 -12.63 -6.32
C PHE A 292 14.71 -11.83 -5.20
N GLU A 293 15.37 -11.77 -4.05
CA GLU A 293 14.82 -11.09 -2.88
C GLU A 293 14.83 -9.56 -3.05
N TYR A 294 15.85 -9.00 -3.71
CA TYR A 294 16.08 -7.56 -3.82
C TYR A 294 15.94 -7.02 -5.24
N LEU A 295 15.54 -5.73 -5.33
CA LEU A 295 15.27 -5.05 -6.61
C LEU A 295 16.48 -4.96 -7.54
N ASP A 296 17.69 -5.07 -7.03
CA ASP A 296 18.92 -5.09 -7.83
C ASP A 296 19.23 -6.45 -8.48
N GLY A 297 18.42 -7.46 -8.17
CA GLY A 297 18.60 -8.83 -8.66
C GLY A 297 19.55 -9.65 -7.78
N THR A 298 19.81 -9.22 -6.55
CA THR A 298 20.59 -9.94 -5.56
C THR A 298 19.71 -10.61 -4.51
N GLY A 299 20.34 -11.33 -3.59
CA GLY A 299 19.67 -12.09 -2.54
C GLY A 299 19.40 -13.53 -2.94
N GLU A 300 18.91 -14.32 -1.98
CA GLU A 300 18.57 -15.72 -2.21
C GLU A 300 17.26 -15.84 -3.01
N ASN A 301 17.10 -16.97 -3.71
CA ASN A 301 15.83 -17.28 -4.35
C ASN A 301 14.72 -17.37 -3.30
N ILE A 302 13.64 -16.62 -3.52
CA ILE A 302 12.51 -16.59 -2.59
C ILE A 302 11.83 -17.95 -2.58
N THR A 303 11.61 -18.48 -1.37
CA THR A 303 10.84 -19.72 -1.19
C THR A 303 9.41 -19.58 -1.73
N GLU A 304 8.79 -20.70 -2.10
CA GLU A 304 7.41 -20.72 -2.66
C GLU A 304 6.39 -19.95 -1.82
N GLN A 305 6.51 -19.94 -0.49
CA GLN A 305 5.62 -19.18 0.41
C GLN A 305 5.73 -17.65 0.24
N ARG A 306 6.92 -17.14 -0.15
CA ARG A 306 7.12 -15.72 -0.43
C ARG A 306 6.84 -15.35 -1.89
N GLN A 307 6.63 -16.33 -2.77
CA GLN A 307 6.34 -16.08 -4.19
C GLN A 307 4.99 -15.38 -4.41
N VAL A 308 4.05 -15.51 -3.49
CA VAL A 308 2.74 -14.82 -3.54
C VAL A 308 2.92 -13.29 -3.54
N SER A 309 3.94 -12.78 -2.87
CA SER A 309 4.27 -11.34 -2.85
C SER A 309 4.54 -10.76 -4.24
N ASN A 310 4.89 -11.60 -5.22
CA ASN A 310 5.14 -11.19 -6.60
C ASN A 310 3.88 -10.73 -7.32
N LEU A 311 2.71 -11.16 -6.86
CA LEU A 311 1.43 -10.78 -7.46
C LEU A 311 1.08 -9.30 -7.23
N LEU A 312 1.68 -8.62 -6.24
CA LEU A 312 1.56 -7.17 -6.06
C LEU A 312 2.03 -6.39 -7.30
N TRP A 313 3.02 -6.93 -8.02
CA TRP A 313 3.56 -6.34 -9.24
C TRP A 313 2.63 -6.50 -10.44
N CYS A 314 1.66 -7.41 -10.35
CA CYS A 314 0.74 -7.68 -11.46
C CYS A 314 -0.13 -6.46 -11.84
N GLY A 315 -0.33 -5.53 -10.93
CA GLY A 315 -0.98 -4.25 -11.23
C GLY A 315 -0.30 -3.49 -12.36
N LEU A 316 1.02 -3.58 -12.49
CA LEU A 316 1.78 -2.94 -13.57
C LEU A 316 1.52 -3.55 -14.96
N SER A 317 0.77 -4.65 -15.07
CA SER A 317 0.35 -5.22 -16.35
C SER A 317 -0.53 -4.26 -17.16
N THR A 318 -1.18 -3.31 -16.52
CA THR A 318 -1.94 -2.24 -17.17
C THR A 318 -1.03 -1.29 -17.96
N ILE A 319 0.21 -1.17 -17.53
CA ILE A 319 1.25 -0.34 -18.17
C ILE A 319 2.13 -1.19 -19.08
N ASN A 320 2.52 -2.39 -18.63
CA ASN A 320 3.39 -3.31 -19.39
C ASN A 320 2.77 -4.71 -19.48
N LYS A 321 2.15 -5.01 -20.62
CA LYS A 321 1.44 -6.27 -20.88
C LYS A 321 2.31 -7.53 -20.68
N SER A 322 3.62 -7.45 -20.89
CA SER A 322 4.53 -8.58 -20.70
C SER A 322 4.55 -9.08 -19.24
N ILE A 323 4.25 -8.23 -18.27
CA ILE A 323 4.14 -8.63 -16.85
C ILE A 323 3.02 -9.66 -16.69
N TRP A 324 1.89 -9.45 -17.37
CA TRP A 324 0.79 -10.40 -17.35
C TRP A 324 1.12 -11.70 -18.07
N THR A 325 1.50 -11.60 -19.34
CA THR A 325 1.69 -12.79 -20.20
C THR A 325 2.84 -13.66 -19.75
N ASP A 326 3.92 -13.05 -19.29
CA ASP A 326 5.16 -13.74 -19.00
C ASP A 326 5.28 -14.22 -17.54
N SER A 327 4.48 -13.68 -16.65
CA SER A 327 4.61 -13.97 -15.21
C SER A 327 3.26 -14.23 -14.51
N CYS A 328 2.41 -13.22 -14.41
CA CYS A 328 1.25 -13.26 -13.51
C CYS A 328 0.21 -14.33 -13.90
N SER A 329 -0.11 -14.47 -15.18
CA SER A 329 -1.06 -15.48 -15.65
C SER A 329 -0.63 -16.92 -15.34
N LYS A 330 0.67 -17.17 -15.37
CA LYS A 330 1.24 -18.49 -15.09
C LYS A 330 1.25 -18.81 -13.60
N GLN A 331 1.52 -17.82 -12.77
CA GLN A 331 1.49 -17.97 -11.31
C GLN A 331 0.07 -18.26 -10.80
N LEU A 332 -0.94 -17.55 -11.33
CA LEU A 332 -2.34 -17.74 -10.96
C LEU A 332 -2.88 -19.13 -11.34
N ASN A 333 -2.31 -19.76 -12.37
CA ASN A 333 -2.72 -21.09 -12.82
C ASN A 333 -2.04 -22.25 -12.05
N SER A 334 -1.07 -21.95 -11.20
CA SER A 334 -0.16 -23.01 -10.71
C SER A 334 -0.50 -23.61 -9.34
N LYS A 335 -1.39 -23.02 -8.52
CA LYS A 335 -1.65 -23.52 -7.14
C LYS A 335 -3.00 -23.10 -6.54
N GLY A 336 -3.43 -23.88 -5.50
CA GLY A 336 -4.60 -23.60 -4.66
C GLY A 336 -4.49 -22.26 -3.91
N VAL A 337 -5.60 -21.54 -3.85
CA VAL A 337 -5.70 -20.12 -3.45
C VAL A 337 -5.96 -20.00 -1.95
N SER A 338 -5.10 -19.33 -1.19
CA SER A 338 -5.37 -18.89 0.19
C SER A 338 -6.16 -17.56 0.21
N ILE A 339 -6.65 -17.12 1.38
CA ILE A 339 -7.37 -15.83 1.52
C ILE A 339 -6.47 -14.65 1.10
N ARG A 340 -5.17 -14.72 1.38
CA ARG A 340 -4.17 -13.75 0.94
C ARG A 340 -4.00 -13.77 -0.57
N ASP A 341 -4.05 -14.96 -1.16
CA ASP A 341 -4.03 -15.16 -2.61
C ASP A 341 -5.33 -14.63 -3.26
N GLY A 342 -6.43 -14.54 -2.52
CA GLY A 342 -7.71 -14.03 -3.00
C GLY A 342 -7.66 -12.56 -3.43
N MET A 343 -6.93 -11.69 -2.71
CA MET A 343 -6.70 -10.30 -3.14
C MET A 343 -5.94 -10.27 -4.47
N PHE A 344 -4.89 -11.07 -4.58
CA PHE A 344 -4.04 -11.12 -5.77
C PHE A 344 -4.77 -11.76 -6.94
N LEU A 345 -5.62 -12.76 -6.68
CA LEU A 345 -6.49 -13.35 -7.69
C LEU A 345 -7.50 -12.32 -8.23
N ALA A 346 -8.14 -11.55 -7.34
CA ALA A 346 -9.07 -10.49 -7.70
C ALA A 346 -8.38 -9.40 -8.53
N MET A 347 -7.20 -8.96 -8.11
CA MET A 347 -6.38 -8.01 -8.87
C MET A 347 -5.97 -8.59 -10.23
N GLY A 348 -5.61 -9.87 -10.29
CA GLY A 348 -5.28 -10.56 -11.52
C GLY A 348 -6.47 -10.68 -12.49
N ILE A 349 -7.66 -10.99 -11.98
CA ILE A 349 -8.90 -11.04 -12.77
C ILE A 349 -9.23 -9.65 -13.33
N SER A 350 -9.09 -8.62 -12.50
CA SER A 350 -9.28 -7.21 -12.85
C SER A 350 -8.39 -6.82 -14.03
N ILE A 351 -7.10 -7.09 -13.92
CA ILE A 351 -6.11 -6.78 -14.95
C ILE A 351 -6.38 -7.55 -16.24
N LYS A 352 -6.70 -8.85 -16.15
CA LYS A 352 -7.06 -9.67 -17.32
C LYS A 352 -8.24 -9.07 -18.09
N HIS A 353 -9.24 -8.59 -17.37
CA HIS A 353 -10.42 -7.97 -17.98
C HIS A 353 -10.10 -6.63 -18.67
N GLN A 354 -9.26 -5.79 -18.07
CA GLN A 354 -8.80 -4.54 -18.68
C GLN A 354 -8.00 -4.79 -19.96
N LEU A 355 -7.09 -5.76 -19.94
CA LEU A 355 -6.31 -6.14 -21.11
C LEU A 355 -7.18 -6.66 -22.24
N ILE A 356 -8.19 -7.49 -21.95
CA ILE A 356 -9.16 -7.99 -22.94
C ILE A 356 -9.96 -6.82 -23.56
N ARG A 357 -10.46 -5.88 -22.74
CA ARG A 357 -11.18 -4.69 -23.24
C ARG A 357 -10.29 -3.80 -24.09
N LYS A 358 -9.05 -3.55 -23.68
CA LYS A 358 -8.10 -2.73 -24.46
C LYS A 358 -7.82 -3.35 -25.81
N THR A 359 -7.52 -4.65 -25.87
CA THR A 359 -7.27 -5.38 -27.12
C THR A 359 -8.52 -5.39 -28.04
N TYR A 360 -9.72 -5.55 -27.45
CA TYR A 360 -10.97 -5.52 -28.21
C TYR A 360 -11.23 -4.14 -28.84
N ASN A 361 -10.95 -3.06 -28.11
CA ASN A 361 -11.13 -1.69 -28.61
C ASN A 361 -10.08 -1.27 -29.64
N GLU A 362 -8.84 -1.79 -29.54
CA GLU A 362 -7.78 -1.57 -30.52
C GLU A 362 -8.06 -2.30 -31.84
N ASN A 363 -8.69 -3.47 -31.78
CA ASN A 363 -9.07 -4.25 -33.00
C ASN A 363 -10.34 -3.73 -33.68
N LYS A 364 -11.08 -2.77 -33.06
CA LYS A 364 -12.25 -2.12 -33.66
C LYS A 364 -11.96 -0.77 -34.33
N LYS A 365 -10.75 -0.24 -34.14
CA LYS A 365 -10.24 0.95 -34.84
C LYS A 365 -9.43 0.54 -36.06
#